data_14ea023d3e3d1663983c53b94d8bafa3
#
_entry.id   14ea023d3e3d1663983c53b94d8bafa3
#
_cell.length_a   1.000
_cell.length_b   1.000
_cell.length_c   1.000
_cell.angle_alpha   90.00
_cell.angle_beta   90.00
_cell.angle_gamma   90.00
#
_symmetry.space_group_name_H-M   'P 1'
#
loop_
_entity.id
_entity.type
_entity.pdbx_description
1 polymer ?
#
loop_
_entity_poly.entity_id
_entity_poly.type
_entity_poly.pdbx_seq_one_letter_code
_entity_poly.pdbx_strand_id
1 'polypeptide(L)'
;MKVTIVYDNCLHKQGLRTGWGFSAFIESQDTAPLLFDTGAGGATLLYNMKQLDIDPRSIGVIVISHAHGDHTGGLSDILEINKQADIYAPASTRARLPGRKVVLVSKPVQISETVFSTGELQGIEQSLAIKTTKGVVVVAGCSHPGVGAILDAASHQGRVYSIIGGLHGFHNFGRLNGLSLICPCHCTQYKSELGRLFPGQYLACGAGLEIEI
;
A
#
# COMPACT_ATOMS: atom_id res chain seq x y z
N MET A 1 -14.58 -1.22 3.99
CA MET A 1 -13.13 -1.46 3.91
C MET A 1 -12.41 -0.48 4.83
N LYS A 2 -11.37 -0.93 5.55
CA LYS A 2 -10.54 -0.06 6.40
C LYS A 2 -9.08 -0.18 5.98
N VAL A 3 -8.38 0.94 5.88
CA VAL A 3 -6.93 1.02 5.64
C VAL A 3 -6.29 1.70 6.83
N THR A 4 -5.33 1.04 7.47
CA THR A 4 -4.54 1.60 8.57
C THR A 4 -3.09 1.75 8.13
N ILE A 5 -2.56 2.97 8.15
CA ILE A 5 -1.15 3.22 7.85
C ILE A 5 -0.32 2.80 9.05
N VAL A 6 0.44 1.71 8.90
CA VAL A 6 1.24 1.14 9.99
C VAL A 6 2.65 1.72 10.03
N TYR A 7 3.19 2.07 8.86
CA TYR A 7 4.54 2.60 8.72
C TYR A 7 4.55 3.78 7.76
N ASP A 8 5.06 4.92 8.17
CA ASP A 8 5.22 6.12 7.33
C ASP A 8 6.35 7.01 7.90
N ASN A 9 6.83 7.96 7.12
CA ASN A 9 7.82 8.95 7.53
C ASN A 9 7.26 9.96 8.54
N CYS A 10 5.94 10.16 8.52
CA CYS A 10 5.22 11.10 9.37
C CYS A 10 4.42 10.36 10.44
N LEU A 11 4.08 11.08 11.51
CA LEU A 11 3.25 10.58 12.59
C LEU A 11 1.84 11.16 12.48
N HIS A 12 0.82 10.31 12.53
CA HIS A 12 -0.58 10.73 12.67
C HIS A 12 -1.09 10.50 14.10
N LYS A 13 -0.76 9.35 14.70
CA LYS A 13 -1.18 8.98 16.06
C LYS A 13 0.01 8.99 17.01
N GLN A 14 -0.11 9.66 18.16
CA GLN A 14 0.92 9.68 19.19
C GLN A 14 1.22 8.27 19.72
N GLY A 15 2.45 8.05 20.18
CA GLY A 15 2.90 6.76 20.70
C GLY A 15 3.39 5.77 19.65
N LEU A 16 3.27 6.07 18.37
CA LEU A 16 3.84 5.28 17.28
C LEU A 16 5.26 5.73 16.92
N ARG A 17 5.94 4.91 16.14
CA ARG A 17 7.28 5.19 15.60
C ARG A 17 7.16 5.51 14.12
N THR A 18 8.02 6.41 13.65
CA THR A 18 8.16 6.75 12.24
C THR A 18 9.48 6.21 11.69
N GLY A 19 9.59 6.14 10.37
CA GLY A 19 10.81 5.81 9.67
C GLY A 19 10.63 6.03 8.18
N TRP A 20 11.72 6.07 7.45
CA TRP A 20 11.66 6.14 5.99
C TRP A 20 11.15 4.82 5.44
N GLY A 21 9.93 4.79 4.93
CA GLY A 21 9.29 3.58 4.41
C GLY A 21 7.77 3.66 4.45
N PHE A 22 7.12 2.63 3.92
CA PHE A 22 5.66 2.55 3.87
C PHE A 22 5.15 1.15 4.23
N SER A 23 4.06 1.09 4.98
CA SER A 23 3.24 -0.11 5.14
C SER A 23 1.81 0.26 5.48
N ALA A 24 0.86 -0.42 4.85
CA ALA A 24 -0.57 -0.29 5.11
C ALA A 24 -1.20 -1.65 5.44
N PHE A 25 -1.96 -1.71 6.53
CA PHE A 25 -2.79 -2.85 6.89
C PHE A 25 -4.20 -2.61 6.37
N ILE A 26 -4.76 -3.58 5.65
CA ILE A 26 -6.02 -3.46 4.91
C ILE A 26 -6.97 -4.55 5.35
N GLU A 27 -8.15 -4.14 5.79
CA GLU A 27 -9.27 -5.00 6.16
C GLU A 27 -10.37 -4.85 5.11
N SER A 28 -10.69 -5.93 4.43
CA SER A 28 -11.78 -6.07 3.46
C SER A 28 -12.74 -7.17 3.90
N GLN A 29 -13.97 -7.16 3.39
CA GLN A 29 -15.00 -8.10 3.84
C GLN A 29 -14.83 -9.51 3.26
N ASP A 30 -14.16 -9.64 2.13
CA ASP A 30 -14.08 -10.86 1.32
C ASP A 30 -12.71 -11.55 1.36
N THR A 31 -11.78 -11.06 2.18
CA THR A 31 -10.45 -11.65 2.34
C THR A 31 -9.96 -11.54 3.78
N ALA A 32 -9.05 -12.43 4.16
CA ALA A 32 -8.27 -12.24 5.38
C ALA A 32 -7.49 -10.91 5.31
N PRO A 33 -7.16 -10.31 6.46
CA PRO A 33 -6.42 -9.06 6.51
C PRO A 33 -5.16 -9.09 5.65
N LEU A 34 -4.88 -8.00 4.97
CA LEU A 34 -3.79 -7.86 4.02
C LEU A 34 -2.78 -6.83 4.53
N LEU A 35 -1.49 -7.14 4.42
CA LEU A 35 -0.40 -6.20 4.64
C LEU A 35 0.20 -5.81 3.29
N PHE A 36 0.13 -4.52 2.96
CA PHE A 36 0.77 -3.95 1.77
C PHE A 36 2.07 -3.27 2.19
N ASP A 37 3.20 -3.78 1.70
CA ASP A 37 4.56 -3.44 2.11
C ASP A 37 4.86 -3.64 3.60
N THR A 38 6.13 -3.55 3.99
CA THR A 38 6.59 -3.88 5.34
C THR A 38 7.51 -2.82 5.97
N GLY A 39 7.60 -1.63 5.35
CA GLY A 39 8.49 -0.57 5.82
C GLY A 39 9.96 -0.91 5.72
N ALA A 40 10.82 -0.08 6.30
CA ALA A 40 12.27 -0.25 6.29
C ALA A 40 12.80 -1.19 7.37
N GLY A 41 11.98 -1.60 8.34
CA GLY A 41 12.45 -2.50 9.39
C GLY A 41 11.35 -3.01 10.32
N GLY A 42 11.48 -4.30 10.68
CA GLY A 42 10.51 -5.03 11.47
C GLY A 42 10.30 -4.50 12.87
N ALA A 43 11.35 -3.99 13.53
CA ALA A 43 11.25 -3.45 14.89
C ALA A 43 10.23 -2.29 14.99
N THR A 44 10.22 -1.37 14.03
CA THR A 44 9.25 -0.27 13.96
C THR A 44 7.88 -0.79 13.54
N LEU A 45 7.82 -1.63 12.50
CA LEU A 45 6.59 -2.22 11.99
C LEU A 45 5.83 -2.98 13.09
N LEU A 46 6.49 -3.94 13.75
CA LEU A 46 5.89 -4.76 14.80
C LEU A 46 5.53 -3.94 16.06
N TYR A 47 6.34 -2.95 16.39
CA TYR A 47 6.00 -2.03 17.49
C TYR A 47 4.70 -1.28 17.18
N ASN A 48 4.56 -0.70 15.97
CA ASN A 48 3.37 0.03 15.57
C ASN A 48 2.15 -0.89 15.48
N MET A 49 2.29 -2.09 14.91
CA MET A 49 1.22 -3.08 14.89
C MET A 49 0.69 -3.36 16.30
N LYS A 50 1.60 -3.59 17.27
CA LYS A 50 1.21 -3.81 18.66
C LYS A 50 0.45 -2.63 19.26
N GLN A 51 0.88 -1.38 19.00
CA GLN A 51 0.20 -0.17 19.51
C GLN A 51 -1.15 0.10 18.83
N LEU A 52 -1.38 -0.51 17.67
CA LEU A 52 -2.61 -0.41 16.88
C LEU A 52 -3.52 -1.63 17.06
N ASP A 53 -3.19 -2.53 17.99
CA ASP A 53 -3.91 -3.78 18.24
C ASP A 53 -4.03 -4.69 17.00
N ILE A 54 -3.03 -4.63 16.09
CA ILE A 54 -2.93 -5.47 14.91
C ILE A 54 -2.08 -6.69 15.24
N ASP A 55 -2.67 -7.89 15.19
CA ASP A 55 -1.94 -9.15 15.35
C ASP A 55 -1.29 -9.54 14.01
N PRO A 56 0.05 -9.59 13.90
CA PRO A 56 0.72 -10.03 12.67
C PRO A 56 0.30 -11.43 12.19
N ARG A 57 -0.17 -12.30 13.09
CA ARG A 57 -0.63 -13.65 12.77
C ARG A 57 -1.98 -13.67 12.03
N SER A 58 -2.77 -12.59 12.13
CA SER A 58 -4.06 -12.47 11.43
C SER A 58 -3.90 -12.20 9.94
N ILE A 59 -2.72 -11.76 9.49
CA ILE A 59 -2.44 -11.42 8.10
C ILE A 59 -2.51 -12.70 7.26
N GLY A 60 -3.44 -12.73 6.30
CA GLY A 60 -3.56 -13.83 5.35
C GLY A 60 -2.84 -13.58 4.03
N VAL A 61 -2.61 -12.31 3.68
CA VAL A 61 -1.97 -11.91 2.44
C VAL A 61 -0.93 -10.81 2.70
N ILE A 62 0.25 -10.95 2.13
CA ILE A 62 1.28 -9.89 2.09
C ILE A 62 1.51 -9.53 0.63
N VAL A 63 1.40 -8.25 0.31
CA VAL A 63 1.69 -7.74 -1.04
C VAL A 63 2.88 -6.80 -0.95
N ILE A 64 3.93 -7.11 -1.70
CA ILE A 64 5.11 -6.24 -1.85
C ILE A 64 4.94 -5.44 -3.12
N SER A 65 4.97 -4.12 -3.01
CA SER A 65 4.85 -3.23 -4.16
C SER A 65 6.06 -3.33 -5.09
N HIS A 66 7.26 -3.25 -4.53
CA HIS A 66 8.54 -3.32 -5.26
C HIS A 66 9.70 -3.70 -4.32
N ALA A 67 10.92 -3.87 -4.88
CA ALA A 67 12.05 -4.48 -4.18
C ALA A 67 12.87 -3.55 -3.26
N HIS A 68 12.54 -2.27 -3.13
CA HIS A 68 13.30 -1.36 -2.28
C HIS A 68 13.21 -1.72 -0.81
N GLY A 69 14.30 -1.51 -0.07
CA GLY A 69 14.43 -1.92 1.34
C GLY A 69 13.47 -1.21 2.29
N ASP A 70 13.02 0.00 1.95
CA ASP A 70 12.04 0.78 2.68
C ASP A 70 10.58 0.30 2.49
N HIS A 71 10.40 -0.76 1.67
CA HIS A 71 9.13 -1.47 1.47
C HIS A 71 9.22 -2.95 1.88
N THR A 72 10.43 -3.52 1.93
CA THR A 72 10.66 -4.94 2.19
C THR A 72 11.39 -5.22 3.49
N GLY A 73 11.89 -4.18 4.19
CA GLY A 73 12.80 -4.33 5.32
C GLY A 73 12.21 -5.05 6.55
N GLY A 74 10.90 -4.98 6.76
CA GLY A 74 10.22 -5.70 7.84
C GLY A 74 9.70 -7.08 7.46
N LEU A 75 9.89 -7.53 6.20
CA LEU A 75 9.28 -8.77 5.72
C LEU A 75 9.76 -10.00 6.49
N SER A 76 11.07 -10.12 6.75
CA SER A 76 11.62 -11.25 7.50
C SER A 76 11.02 -11.35 8.91
N ASP A 77 10.90 -10.22 9.61
CA ASP A 77 10.38 -10.19 10.98
C ASP A 77 8.89 -10.57 11.02
N ILE A 78 8.10 -10.11 10.06
CA ILE A 78 6.69 -10.55 9.92
C ILE A 78 6.63 -12.06 9.66
N LEU A 79 7.47 -12.58 8.77
CA LEU A 79 7.48 -14.00 8.41
C LEU A 79 8.00 -14.92 9.51
N GLU A 80 8.75 -14.41 10.49
CA GLU A 80 9.10 -15.16 11.70
C GLU A 80 7.87 -15.44 12.56
N ILE A 81 6.91 -14.51 12.63
CA ILE A 81 5.70 -14.61 13.44
C ILE A 81 4.55 -15.24 12.64
N ASN A 82 4.31 -14.76 11.42
CA ASN A 82 3.27 -15.25 10.53
C ASN A 82 3.83 -16.38 9.66
N LYS A 83 3.24 -17.58 9.75
CA LYS A 83 3.69 -18.76 9.00
C LYS A 83 2.77 -19.14 7.83
N GLN A 84 1.66 -18.43 7.63
CA GLN A 84 0.59 -18.86 6.74
C GLN A 84 0.23 -17.88 5.60
N ALA A 85 0.64 -16.62 5.69
CA ALA A 85 0.29 -15.62 4.68
C ALA A 85 0.80 -16.00 3.28
N ASP A 86 -0.05 -15.85 2.27
CA ASP A 86 0.33 -15.86 0.86
C ASP A 86 1.07 -14.56 0.52
N ILE A 87 2.14 -14.66 -0.26
CA ILE A 87 2.98 -13.50 -0.58
C ILE A 87 2.87 -13.21 -2.07
N TYR A 88 2.49 -11.99 -2.42
CA TYR A 88 2.44 -11.49 -3.79
C TYR A 88 3.57 -10.48 -3.99
N ALA A 89 4.53 -10.79 -4.84
CA ALA A 89 5.68 -9.91 -5.11
C ALA A 89 5.86 -9.71 -6.62
N PRO A 90 6.37 -8.56 -7.07
CA PRO A 90 6.68 -8.35 -8.48
C PRO A 90 7.61 -9.43 -9.02
N ALA A 91 7.40 -9.85 -10.26
CA ALA A 91 8.21 -10.90 -10.88
C ALA A 91 9.69 -10.53 -10.96
N SER A 92 10.00 -9.23 -11.13
CA SER A 92 11.37 -8.69 -11.14
C SER A 92 12.15 -8.94 -9.85
N THR A 93 11.46 -9.07 -8.70
CA THR A 93 12.10 -9.35 -7.41
C THR A 93 12.72 -10.74 -7.36
N ARG A 94 12.24 -11.69 -8.20
CA ARG A 94 12.62 -13.10 -8.18
C ARG A 94 12.54 -13.71 -6.78
N ALA A 95 11.62 -13.19 -5.94
CA ALA A 95 11.49 -13.60 -4.55
C ALA A 95 11.30 -15.12 -4.42
N ARG A 96 12.10 -15.75 -3.58
CA ARG A 96 12.00 -17.16 -3.22
C ARG A 96 12.10 -17.28 -1.71
N LEU A 97 11.02 -17.74 -1.09
CA LEU A 97 10.93 -17.91 0.36
C LEU A 97 10.61 -19.39 0.62
N PRO A 98 11.63 -20.22 0.97
CA PRO A 98 11.42 -21.65 1.19
C PRO A 98 10.29 -21.91 2.19
N GLY A 99 9.40 -22.85 1.87
CA GLY A 99 8.25 -23.20 2.69
C GLY A 99 7.10 -22.18 2.68
N ARG A 100 7.14 -21.19 1.77
CA ARG A 100 6.09 -20.17 1.61
C ARG A 100 5.47 -20.21 0.22
N LYS A 101 4.19 -19.90 0.14
CA LYS A 101 3.54 -19.65 -1.14
C LYS A 101 3.86 -18.22 -1.58
N VAL A 102 4.67 -18.11 -2.64
CA VAL A 102 5.02 -16.84 -3.28
C VAL A 102 4.44 -16.82 -4.68
N VAL A 103 3.59 -15.84 -4.94
CA VAL A 103 3.05 -15.55 -6.27
C VAL A 103 3.88 -14.44 -6.89
N LEU A 104 4.64 -14.75 -7.93
CA LEU A 104 5.39 -13.75 -8.70
C LEU A 104 4.44 -13.09 -9.71
N VAL A 105 4.16 -11.82 -9.47
CA VAL A 105 3.16 -11.05 -10.22
C VAL A 105 3.84 -10.30 -11.36
N SER A 106 3.53 -10.68 -12.61
CA SER A 106 3.96 -9.96 -13.83
C SER A 106 2.80 -9.29 -14.56
N LYS A 107 1.58 -9.84 -14.41
CA LYS A 107 0.34 -9.35 -15.03
C LYS A 107 -0.69 -9.08 -13.94
N PRO A 108 -1.78 -8.34 -14.23
CA PRO A 108 -2.87 -8.17 -13.27
C PRO A 108 -3.35 -9.51 -12.71
N VAL A 109 -3.48 -9.58 -11.39
CA VAL A 109 -3.90 -10.78 -10.66
C VAL A 109 -5.04 -10.42 -9.73
N GLN A 110 -6.09 -11.23 -9.72
CA GLN A 110 -7.15 -11.17 -8.72
C GLN A 110 -6.70 -11.91 -7.46
N ILE A 111 -6.70 -11.21 -6.33
CA ILE A 111 -6.30 -11.75 -5.02
C ILE A 111 -7.54 -12.26 -4.27
N SER A 112 -8.64 -11.48 -4.31
CA SER A 112 -9.96 -11.86 -3.79
C SER A 112 -11.07 -11.31 -4.71
N GLU A 113 -12.34 -11.42 -4.34
CA GLU A 113 -13.45 -10.88 -5.15
C GLU A 113 -13.31 -9.38 -5.40
N THR A 114 -12.81 -8.64 -4.42
CA THR A 114 -12.69 -7.17 -4.48
C THR A 114 -11.25 -6.68 -4.61
N VAL A 115 -10.23 -7.49 -4.31
CA VAL A 115 -8.82 -7.07 -4.29
C VAL A 115 -8.07 -7.57 -5.51
N PHE A 116 -7.42 -6.65 -6.23
CA PHE A 116 -6.66 -6.92 -7.45
C PHE A 116 -5.28 -6.28 -7.37
N SER A 117 -4.26 -6.96 -7.89
CA SER A 117 -2.99 -6.34 -8.25
C SER A 117 -3.07 -5.77 -9.66
N THR A 118 -2.48 -4.58 -9.86
CA THR A 118 -2.31 -3.98 -11.21
C THR A 118 -1.41 -4.80 -12.13
N GLY A 119 -0.74 -5.81 -11.59
CA GLY A 119 0.42 -6.41 -12.24
C GLY A 119 1.66 -5.54 -12.05
N GLU A 120 2.81 -6.09 -12.40
CA GLU A 120 4.07 -5.35 -12.38
C GLU A 120 4.13 -4.39 -13.57
N LEU A 121 3.97 -3.10 -13.28
CA LEU A 121 4.02 -2.04 -14.28
C LEU A 121 5.48 -1.66 -14.55
N GLN A 122 5.85 -1.54 -15.83
CA GLN A 122 7.20 -1.19 -16.30
C GLN A 122 8.32 -2.08 -15.75
N GLY A 123 8.02 -3.30 -15.29
CA GLY A 123 8.99 -4.21 -14.68
C GLY A 123 9.55 -3.72 -13.34
N ILE A 124 8.82 -2.89 -12.61
CA ILE A 124 9.31 -2.24 -11.38
C ILE A 124 8.37 -2.47 -10.21
N GLU A 125 7.08 -2.09 -10.33
CA GLU A 125 6.18 -1.96 -9.18
C GLU A 125 4.78 -2.42 -9.51
N GLN A 126 4.11 -3.06 -8.55
CA GLN A 126 2.67 -3.33 -8.55
C GLN A 126 1.96 -2.47 -7.49
N SER A 127 0.70 -2.16 -7.75
CA SER A 127 -0.19 -1.48 -6.81
C SER A 127 -1.45 -2.33 -6.60
N LEU A 128 -2.20 -2.07 -5.53
CA LEU A 128 -3.52 -2.66 -5.35
C LEU A 128 -4.62 -1.78 -5.95
N ALA A 129 -5.61 -2.42 -6.53
CA ALA A 129 -6.88 -1.84 -6.93
C ALA A 129 -7.99 -2.58 -6.17
N ILE A 130 -8.65 -1.92 -5.23
CA ILE A 130 -9.63 -2.53 -4.34
C ILE A 130 -11.01 -1.97 -4.65
N LYS A 131 -11.95 -2.83 -5.05
CA LYS A 131 -13.33 -2.44 -5.33
C LYS A 131 -14.08 -2.17 -4.03
N THR A 132 -14.79 -1.05 -3.99
CA THR A 132 -15.70 -0.67 -2.89
C THR A 132 -17.01 -0.14 -3.45
N THR A 133 -17.99 0.11 -2.60
CA THR A 133 -19.26 0.75 -2.99
C THR A 133 -19.08 2.18 -3.51
N LYS A 134 -17.98 2.86 -3.14
CA LYS A 134 -17.66 4.22 -3.61
C LYS A 134 -16.87 4.26 -4.92
N GLY A 135 -16.28 3.13 -5.32
CA GLY A 135 -15.40 2.97 -6.46
C GLY A 135 -14.11 2.25 -6.10
N VAL A 136 -13.11 2.33 -6.97
CA VAL A 136 -11.81 1.65 -6.79
C VAL A 136 -10.89 2.48 -5.93
N VAL A 137 -10.37 1.87 -4.87
CA VAL A 137 -9.30 2.42 -4.02
C VAL A 137 -7.97 1.89 -4.50
N VAL A 138 -7.04 2.78 -4.81
CA VAL A 138 -5.67 2.43 -5.20
C VAL A 138 -4.77 2.54 -3.99
N VAL A 139 -3.96 1.48 -3.72
CA VAL A 139 -2.87 1.54 -2.73
C VAL A 139 -1.56 1.33 -3.48
N ALA A 140 -0.68 2.33 -3.43
CA ALA A 140 0.59 2.38 -4.16
C ALA A 140 1.79 2.43 -3.20
N GLY A 141 2.92 1.83 -3.60
CA GLY A 141 4.17 1.90 -2.86
C GLY A 141 4.84 3.28 -3.00
N CYS A 142 5.58 3.46 -4.09
CA CYS A 142 6.26 4.71 -4.44
C CYS A 142 5.77 5.33 -5.76
N SER A 143 4.98 4.62 -6.52
CA SER A 143 4.52 5.02 -7.86
C SER A 143 5.66 5.21 -8.87
N HIS A 144 6.69 4.36 -8.83
CA HIS A 144 7.81 4.41 -9.78
C HIS A 144 7.38 4.31 -11.26
N PRO A 145 6.34 3.51 -11.62
CA PRO A 145 5.82 3.50 -13.00
C PRO A 145 5.12 4.80 -13.42
N GLY A 146 4.94 5.71 -12.47
CA GLY A 146 4.15 6.92 -12.62
C GLY A 146 2.69 6.73 -12.20
N VAL A 147 2.18 7.71 -11.45
CA VAL A 147 0.80 7.70 -10.91
C VAL A 147 -0.23 7.53 -12.02
N GLY A 148 -0.03 8.16 -13.19
CA GLY A 148 -0.93 8.01 -14.33
C GLY A 148 -1.08 6.57 -14.78
N ALA A 149 0.03 5.84 -14.95
CA ALA A 149 0.02 4.43 -15.36
C ALA A 149 -0.68 3.54 -14.32
N ILE A 150 -0.49 3.81 -13.03
CA ILE A 150 -1.15 3.09 -11.93
C ILE A 150 -2.66 3.33 -11.95
N LEU A 151 -3.10 4.59 -12.10
CA LEU A 151 -4.52 4.94 -12.18
C LEU A 151 -5.18 4.31 -13.43
N ASP A 152 -4.50 4.32 -14.58
CA ASP A 152 -4.99 3.69 -15.80
C ASP A 152 -5.15 2.18 -15.62
N ALA A 153 -4.16 1.50 -15.05
CA ALA A 153 -4.24 0.07 -14.76
C ALA A 153 -5.38 -0.25 -13.76
N ALA A 154 -5.52 0.53 -12.68
CA ALA A 154 -6.56 0.35 -11.70
C ALA A 154 -7.96 0.60 -12.25
N SER A 155 -8.10 1.51 -13.23
CA SER A 155 -9.39 1.87 -13.85
C SER A 155 -10.06 0.71 -14.58
N HIS A 156 -9.31 -0.34 -14.95
CA HIS A 156 -9.88 -1.58 -15.49
C HIS A 156 -10.81 -2.29 -14.49
N GLN A 157 -10.69 -1.99 -13.20
CA GLN A 157 -11.54 -2.55 -12.14
C GLN A 157 -12.78 -1.68 -11.84
N GLY A 158 -12.86 -0.46 -12.41
CA GLY A 158 -13.95 0.48 -12.23
C GLY A 158 -13.46 1.93 -12.06
N ARG A 159 -14.38 2.86 -11.81
CA ARG A 159 -14.03 4.26 -11.56
C ARG A 159 -13.13 4.39 -10.34
N VAL A 160 -11.95 4.99 -10.50
CA VAL A 160 -11.04 5.21 -9.38
C VAL A 160 -11.62 6.29 -8.45
N TYR A 161 -11.80 5.93 -7.19
CA TYR A 161 -12.31 6.78 -6.12
C TYR A 161 -11.16 7.49 -5.38
N SER A 162 -10.09 6.76 -5.08
CA SER A 162 -9.00 7.29 -4.27
C SER A 162 -7.63 6.71 -4.63
N ILE A 163 -6.58 7.44 -4.21
CA ILE A 163 -5.21 6.93 -4.18
C ILE A 163 -4.60 7.18 -2.80
N ILE A 164 -3.99 6.13 -2.23
CA ILE A 164 -3.31 6.11 -0.93
C ILE A 164 -1.90 5.57 -1.17
N GLY A 165 -0.86 6.25 -0.68
CA GLY A 165 0.52 5.77 -0.81
C GLY A 165 1.50 6.82 -1.31
N GLY A 166 2.71 6.37 -1.66
CA GLY A 166 3.78 7.22 -2.16
C GLY A 166 3.54 7.64 -3.61
N LEU A 167 3.65 8.93 -3.88
CA LEU A 167 3.51 9.49 -5.23
C LEU A 167 4.83 10.01 -5.80
N HIS A 168 5.94 9.77 -5.08
CA HIS A 168 7.30 10.19 -5.45
C HIS A 168 7.37 11.66 -5.92
N GLY A 169 8.00 11.94 -7.06
CA GLY A 169 8.09 13.27 -7.70
C GLY A 169 6.93 13.58 -8.66
N PHE A 170 5.76 12.96 -8.47
CA PHE A 170 4.61 13.18 -9.34
C PHE A 170 4.12 14.62 -9.31
N HIS A 171 4.02 15.25 -10.47
CA HIS A 171 3.64 16.67 -10.64
C HIS A 171 2.58 16.90 -11.72
N ASN A 172 2.13 15.87 -12.44
CA ASN A 172 1.01 16.00 -13.38
C ASN A 172 -0.33 15.90 -12.62
N PHE A 173 -0.59 16.88 -11.75
CA PHE A 173 -1.72 16.88 -10.82
C PHE A 173 -3.09 16.80 -11.50
N GLY A 174 -3.19 17.18 -12.78
CA GLY A 174 -4.44 17.04 -13.55
C GLY A 174 -4.95 15.59 -13.61
N ARG A 175 -4.07 14.59 -13.50
CA ARG A 175 -4.43 13.17 -13.45
C ARG A 175 -5.19 12.76 -12.18
N LEU A 176 -5.14 13.59 -11.13
CA LEU A 176 -5.85 13.36 -9.87
C LEU A 176 -7.25 13.99 -9.87
N ASN A 177 -7.61 14.76 -10.91
CA ASN A 177 -8.94 15.34 -11.03
C ASN A 177 -10.01 14.23 -11.05
N GLY A 178 -11.07 14.43 -10.26
CA GLY A 178 -12.18 13.48 -10.14
C GLY A 178 -11.97 12.39 -9.10
N LEU A 179 -10.79 12.28 -8.47
CA LEU A 179 -10.62 11.48 -7.27
C LEU A 179 -11.33 12.16 -6.09
N SER A 180 -11.95 11.36 -5.24
CA SER A 180 -12.63 11.85 -4.04
C SER A 180 -11.73 11.85 -2.80
N LEU A 181 -10.61 11.11 -2.84
CA LEU A 181 -9.64 11.06 -1.75
C LEU A 181 -8.22 10.90 -2.33
N ILE A 182 -7.30 11.72 -1.85
CA ILE A 182 -5.88 11.69 -2.18
C ILE A 182 -5.11 11.69 -0.85
N CYS A 183 -4.46 10.58 -0.52
CA CYS A 183 -3.66 10.42 0.69
C CYS A 183 -2.20 10.19 0.32
N PRO A 184 -1.41 11.27 0.10
CA PRO A 184 -0.02 11.16 -0.31
C PRO A 184 0.88 10.84 0.88
N CYS A 185 1.46 9.63 0.88
CA CYS A 185 2.29 9.09 1.95
C CYS A 185 3.78 9.14 1.60
N HIS A 186 4.61 8.74 2.54
CA HIS A 186 6.00 8.33 2.41
C HIS A 186 6.85 9.24 1.49
N CYS A 187 7.25 8.77 0.31
CA CYS A 187 8.18 9.43 -0.62
C CYS A 187 7.59 10.60 -1.41
N THR A 188 6.32 10.96 -1.20
CA THR A 188 5.68 12.05 -1.94
C THR A 188 6.35 13.39 -1.67
N GLN A 189 6.86 14.03 -2.74
CA GLN A 189 7.60 15.29 -2.64
C GLN A 189 6.68 16.51 -2.54
N TYR A 190 5.55 16.51 -3.26
CA TYR A 190 4.66 17.66 -3.43
C TYR A 190 3.40 17.62 -2.54
N LYS A 191 3.55 17.16 -1.26
CA LYS A 191 2.41 17.06 -0.32
C LYS A 191 1.72 18.42 -0.09
N SER A 192 2.50 19.49 0.05
CA SER A 192 1.96 20.86 0.27
C SER A 192 1.17 21.36 -0.92
N GLU A 193 1.67 21.15 -2.15
CA GLU A 193 0.99 21.51 -3.38
C GLU A 193 -0.32 20.73 -3.56
N LEU A 194 -0.30 19.44 -3.27
CA LEU A 194 -1.50 18.59 -3.31
C LEU A 194 -2.56 19.08 -2.33
N GLY A 195 -2.17 19.44 -1.09
CA GLY A 195 -3.09 19.98 -0.10
C GLY A 195 -3.71 21.32 -0.54
N ARG A 196 -2.94 22.17 -1.24
CA ARG A 196 -3.42 23.45 -1.77
C ARG A 196 -4.34 23.28 -2.98
N LEU A 197 -4.03 22.33 -3.89
CA LEU A 197 -4.78 22.13 -5.13
C LEU A 197 -6.06 21.32 -4.92
N PHE A 198 -6.07 20.42 -3.93
CA PHE A 198 -7.16 19.48 -3.66
C PHE A 198 -7.64 19.56 -2.19
N PRO A 199 -7.99 20.74 -1.65
CA PRO A 199 -8.24 20.92 -0.21
C PRO A 199 -9.40 20.06 0.31
N GLY A 200 -10.38 19.71 -0.54
CA GLY A 200 -11.51 18.85 -0.17
C GLY A 200 -11.27 17.34 -0.33
N GLN A 201 -10.20 16.94 -1.01
CA GLN A 201 -9.85 15.55 -1.29
C GLN A 201 -8.57 15.12 -0.57
N TYR A 202 -7.73 16.06 -0.18
CA TYR A 202 -6.44 15.81 0.45
C TYR A 202 -6.61 15.31 1.88
N LEU A 203 -5.96 14.19 2.20
CA LEU A 203 -5.83 13.66 3.56
C LEU A 203 -4.34 13.52 3.90
N ALA A 204 -3.90 14.18 4.96
CA ALA A 204 -2.52 14.09 5.42
C ALA A 204 -2.22 12.68 5.94
N CYS A 205 -1.20 12.03 5.36
CA CYS A 205 -0.75 10.69 5.74
C CYS A 205 0.18 10.73 6.97
N GLY A 206 0.20 9.61 7.70
CA GLY A 206 1.13 9.35 8.78
C GLY A 206 0.82 8.03 9.47
N ALA A 207 1.80 7.48 10.19
CA ALA A 207 1.62 6.25 10.96
C ALA A 207 0.47 6.40 11.98
N GLY A 208 -0.46 5.46 11.96
CA GLY A 208 -1.66 5.45 12.78
C GLY A 208 -2.89 6.14 12.16
N LEU A 209 -2.80 6.61 10.91
CA LEU A 209 -3.97 7.07 10.17
C LEU A 209 -4.86 5.87 9.81
N GLU A 210 -6.14 5.97 10.13
CA GLU A 210 -7.18 5.02 9.76
C GLU A 210 -8.14 5.66 8.75
N ILE A 211 -8.41 4.97 7.64
CA ILE A 211 -9.26 5.44 6.55
C ILE A 211 -10.38 4.43 6.34
N GLU A 212 -11.62 4.84 6.57
CA GLU A 212 -12.81 4.03 6.31
C GLU A 212 -13.48 4.44 4.99
N ILE A 213 -13.75 3.43 4.14
CA ILE A 213 -14.29 3.62 2.80
C ILE A 213 -15.49 2.70 2.56
#